data_baac2f29a641967c76fcff7b2e82026b
#
_entry.id   baac2f29a641967c76fcff7b2e82026b
#
_cell.length_a   1.000
_cell.length_b   1.000
_cell.length_c   1.000
_cell.angle_alpha   90.00
_cell.angle_beta   90.00
_cell.angle_gamma   90.00
#
_symmetry.space_group_name_H-M   'P 1'
#
loop_
_entity.id
_entity.type
_entity.pdbx_description
1 polymer ?
#
loop_
_entity_poly.entity_id
_entity_poly.type
_entity_poly.pdbx_seq_one_letter_code
_entity_poly.pdbx_strand_id
1 'polypeptide(L)'
;MIEGIRQVYQKCEGVILPVPWCEEFNFQRGDIFTRLRIVAKEKTRGIATTKEVTNMTGIFTPHEWCKQPLIVLIEGDPGMGKTTYCQKLVFDWASKQCGELDEYFPRIDVLLLLRCRGIKSTIWEAIEDQILPEITPGKKEKFFQFSKENPSKVMLVLDGLDEADTQKLEIILKIIQRKQLLGCYIVTLFSLLAMKRVGK
;
A
#
# COMPACT_ATOMS: atom_id res chain seq x y z
N MET A 1 16.28 2.10 12.10
CA MET A 1 14.94 2.70 11.83
C MET A 1 14.12 1.87 10.86
N ILE A 2 14.58 1.59 9.65
CA ILE A 2 13.86 0.72 8.68
C ILE A 2 13.54 -0.65 9.31
N GLU A 3 14.51 -1.24 10.02
CA GLU A 3 14.28 -2.49 10.74
C GLU A 3 13.21 -2.36 11.82
N GLY A 4 13.13 -1.21 12.51
CA GLY A 4 12.04 -0.95 13.48
C GLY A 4 10.66 -0.92 12.80
N ILE A 5 10.55 -0.32 11.61
CA ILE A 5 9.30 -0.36 10.82
C ILE A 5 8.95 -1.80 10.44
N ARG A 6 9.92 -2.61 10.02
CA ARG A 6 9.69 -4.03 9.71
C ARG A 6 9.17 -4.80 10.94
N GLN A 7 9.78 -4.61 12.10
CA GLN A 7 9.35 -5.26 13.35
C GLN A 7 7.91 -4.87 13.72
N VAL A 8 7.55 -3.58 13.58
CA VAL A 8 6.18 -3.13 13.81
C VAL A 8 5.20 -3.85 12.88
N TYR A 9 5.51 -3.95 11.60
CA TYR A 9 4.63 -4.63 10.64
C TYR A 9 4.55 -6.14 10.87
N GLN A 10 5.66 -6.80 11.20
CA GLN A 10 5.65 -8.22 11.54
C GLN A 10 4.74 -8.49 12.74
N LYS A 11 4.78 -7.63 13.75
CA LYS A 11 3.96 -7.75 14.95
C LYS A 11 2.50 -7.40 14.70
N CYS A 12 2.23 -6.26 14.05
CA CYS A 12 0.87 -5.73 13.92
C CYS A 12 0.11 -6.30 12.74
N GLU A 13 0.79 -6.57 11.61
CA GLU A 13 0.13 -7.03 10.38
C GLU A 13 0.31 -8.53 10.14
N GLY A 14 1.14 -9.20 10.94
CA GLY A 14 1.38 -10.64 10.83
C GLY A 14 0.29 -11.51 11.48
N VAL A 15 -0.47 -10.94 12.41
CA VAL A 15 -1.49 -11.66 13.19
C VAL A 15 -2.89 -11.21 12.77
N ILE A 16 -3.80 -12.15 12.68
CA ILE A 16 -5.23 -11.91 12.46
C ILE A 16 -5.97 -12.31 13.73
N LEU A 17 -6.71 -11.36 14.30
CA LEU A 17 -7.61 -11.57 15.43
C LEU A 17 -9.05 -11.62 14.88
N PRO A 18 -9.60 -12.81 14.60
CA PRO A 18 -10.97 -12.92 14.08
C PRO A 18 -12.01 -12.48 15.11
N VAL A 19 -11.64 -12.55 16.38
CA VAL A 19 -12.47 -12.10 17.51
C VAL A 19 -11.64 -11.02 18.25
N PRO A 20 -11.90 -9.71 18.02
CA PRO A 20 -11.06 -8.63 18.54
C PRO A 20 -10.90 -8.58 20.07
N TRP A 21 -11.83 -9.18 20.81
CA TRP A 21 -11.81 -9.22 22.27
C TRP A 21 -11.30 -10.55 22.84
N CYS A 22 -10.77 -11.46 22.00
CA CYS A 22 -10.25 -12.75 22.43
C CYS A 22 -8.88 -13.00 21.79
N GLU A 23 -7.83 -12.63 22.51
CA GLU A 23 -6.44 -12.75 22.03
C GLU A 23 -5.96 -14.20 21.90
N GLU A 24 -6.65 -15.15 22.56
CA GLU A 24 -6.35 -16.58 22.48
C GLU A 24 -6.60 -17.13 21.06
N PHE A 25 -7.55 -16.56 20.32
CA PHE A 25 -7.83 -16.89 18.92
C PHE A 25 -7.06 -15.99 17.99
N ASN A 26 -5.78 -16.26 17.83
CA ASN A 26 -4.94 -15.59 16.85
C ASN A 26 -4.47 -16.56 15.76
N PHE A 27 -4.39 -16.07 14.54
CA PHE A 27 -3.89 -16.81 13.40
C PHE A 27 -2.74 -16.05 12.75
N GLN A 28 -1.73 -16.78 12.32
CA GLN A 28 -0.68 -16.19 11.51
C GLN A 28 -1.23 -15.92 10.11
N ARG A 29 -1.04 -14.70 9.61
CA ARG A 29 -1.55 -14.29 8.29
C ARG A 29 -1.04 -15.18 7.17
N GLY A 30 0.20 -15.67 7.25
CA GLY A 30 0.78 -16.57 6.29
C GLY A 30 0.00 -17.88 6.12
N ASP A 31 -0.58 -18.39 7.21
CA ASP A 31 -1.22 -19.71 7.25
C ASP A 31 -2.65 -19.70 6.69
N ILE A 32 -3.36 -18.56 6.82
CA ILE A 32 -4.78 -18.47 6.46
C ILE A 32 -5.06 -17.50 5.31
N PHE A 33 -4.02 -16.91 4.71
CA PHE A 33 -4.21 -15.99 3.58
C PHE A 33 -4.71 -16.71 2.34
N THR A 34 -5.93 -16.38 1.93
CA THR A 34 -6.47 -16.82 0.63
C THR A 34 -5.99 -15.86 -0.45
N ARG A 35 -5.39 -16.41 -1.50
CA ARG A 35 -4.91 -15.62 -2.63
C ARG A 35 -6.06 -14.91 -3.32
N LEU A 36 -5.96 -13.60 -3.43
CA LEU A 36 -6.93 -12.78 -4.15
C LEU A 36 -6.68 -12.89 -5.66
N ARG A 37 -7.76 -12.96 -6.41
CA ARG A 37 -7.70 -12.88 -7.87
C ARG A 37 -7.63 -11.41 -8.28
N ILE A 38 -6.51 -10.98 -8.82
CA ILE A 38 -6.30 -9.64 -9.36
C ILE A 38 -6.29 -9.74 -10.88
N VAL A 39 -6.99 -8.83 -11.53
CA VAL A 39 -7.10 -8.79 -12.99
C VAL A 39 -6.64 -7.42 -13.49
N ALA A 40 -5.56 -7.41 -14.27
CA ALA A 40 -5.14 -6.21 -14.99
C ALA A 40 -6.12 -5.93 -16.14
N LYS A 41 -6.68 -4.72 -16.15
CA LYS A 41 -7.55 -4.24 -17.25
C LYS A 41 -6.71 -3.38 -18.19
N GLU A 42 -6.56 -3.84 -19.41
CA GLU A 42 -5.86 -3.14 -20.48
C GLU A 42 -6.87 -2.63 -21.50
N LYS A 43 -6.69 -1.40 -21.97
CA LYS A 43 -7.52 -0.83 -23.02
C LYS A 43 -6.63 -0.38 -24.16
N THR A 44 -6.56 -1.17 -25.22
CA THR A 44 -5.79 -0.85 -26.44
C THR A 44 -6.75 -0.65 -27.61
N ARG A 45 -6.72 0.53 -28.23
CA ARG A 45 -7.54 0.88 -29.41
C ARG A 45 -9.05 0.59 -29.25
N GLY A 46 -9.58 0.79 -28.02
CA GLY A 46 -11.00 0.57 -27.72
C GLY A 46 -11.36 -0.86 -27.33
N ILE A 47 -10.43 -1.81 -27.44
CA ILE A 47 -10.63 -3.19 -27.02
C ILE A 47 -10.12 -3.33 -25.57
N ALA A 48 -11.00 -3.74 -24.68
CA ALA A 48 -10.64 -4.05 -23.31
C ALA A 48 -10.18 -5.52 -23.22
N THR A 49 -8.95 -5.73 -22.81
CA THR A 49 -8.41 -7.06 -22.51
C THR A 49 -8.19 -7.19 -21.00
N THR A 50 -8.28 -8.41 -20.51
CA THR A 50 -8.05 -8.71 -19.10
C THR A 50 -6.97 -9.76 -18.99
N LYS A 51 -5.98 -9.51 -18.12
CA LYS A 51 -4.91 -10.45 -17.80
C LYS A 51 -4.92 -10.75 -16.31
N GLU A 52 -4.96 -12.01 -15.96
CA GLU A 52 -4.87 -12.39 -14.56
C GLU A 52 -3.45 -12.17 -14.01
N VAL A 53 -3.36 -11.54 -12.84
CA VAL A 53 -2.12 -11.35 -12.10
C VAL A 53 -1.91 -12.59 -11.22
N THR A 54 -0.90 -13.37 -11.52
CA THR A 54 -0.70 -14.71 -10.92
C THR A 54 -0.18 -14.70 -9.50
N ASN A 55 0.46 -13.61 -9.08
CA ASN A 55 0.99 -13.45 -7.72
C ASN A 55 0.71 -12.02 -7.19
N MET A 56 0.92 -11.81 -5.89
CA MET A 56 0.64 -10.52 -5.26
C MET A 56 1.53 -9.38 -5.77
N THR A 57 2.75 -9.68 -6.15
CA THR A 57 3.76 -8.72 -6.61
C THR A 57 3.69 -8.51 -8.11
N GLY A 58 2.96 -9.34 -8.84
CA GLY A 58 2.74 -9.24 -10.28
C GLY A 58 2.03 -7.96 -10.74
N ILE A 59 1.50 -7.17 -9.81
CA ILE A 59 1.00 -5.81 -10.08
C ILE A 59 2.08 -4.85 -10.59
N PHE A 60 3.36 -5.20 -10.39
CA PHE A 60 4.51 -4.42 -10.85
C PHE A 60 5.10 -4.96 -12.16
N THR A 61 4.53 -6.01 -12.74
CA THR A 61 4.98 -6.58 -14.01
C THR A 61 4.96 -5.52 -15.10
N PRO A 62 6.06 -5.38 -15.87
CA PRO A 62 6.12 -4.44 -16.99
C PRO A 62 5.02 -4.70 -18.01
N HIS A 63 4.53 -3.62 -18.59
CA HIS A 63 3.52 -3.61 -19.62
C HIS A 63 4.07 -2.96 -20.89
N GLU A 64 3.48 -3.27 -22.04
CA GLU A 64 3.91 -2.71 -23.34
C GLU A 64 4.07 -1.18 -23.30
N TRP A 65 3.14 -0.51 -22.63
CA TRP A 65 3.10 0.95 -22.50
C TRP A 65 3.74 1.50 -21.24
N CYS A 66 4.12 0.63 -20.29
CA CYS A 66 4.70 1.02 -19.01
C CYS A 66 5.74 0.00 -18.53
N LYS A 67 6.99 0.24 -18.87
CA LYS A 67 8.10 -0.65 -18.49
C LYS A 67 8.34 -0.71 -16.98
N GLN A 68 7.96 0.32 -16.24
CA GLN A 68 8.12 0.41 -14.79
C GLN A 68 6.90 1.11 -14.18
N PRO A 69 5.89 0.37 -13.73
CA PRO A 69 4.71 0.96 -13.10
C PRO A 69 5.09 1.55 -11.74
N LEU A 70 5.13 2.89 -11.67
CA LEU A 70 5.37 3.60 -10.43
C LEU A 70 4.09 3.88 -9.64
N ILE A 71 2.93 3.84 -10.31
CA ILE A 71 1.62 4.00 -9.70
C ILE A 71 0.75 2.84 -10.13
N VAL A 72 0.24 2.12 -9.14
CA VAL A 72 -0.69 1.00 -9.31
C VAL A 72 -1.99 1.32 -8.61
N LEU A 73 -3.09 1.26 -9.35
CA LEU A 73 -4.43 1.47 -8.84
C LEU A 73 -5.17 0.13 -8.83
N ILE A 74 -5.60 -0.32 -7.66
CA ILE A 74 -6.33 -1.56 -7.48
C ILE A 74 -7.77 -1.23 -7.10
N GLU A 75 -8.70 -1.55 -8.00
CA GLU A 75 -10.12 -1.42 -7.79
C GLU A 75 -10.72 -2.74 -7.33
N GLY A 76 -11.62 -2.68 -6.37
CA GLY A 76 -12.39 -3.85 -5.92
C GLY A 76 -13.59 -3.45 -5.10
N ASP A 77 -14.66 -4.24 -5.16
CA ASP A 77 -15.87 -4.00 -4.38
C ASP A 77 -15.62 -4.10 -2.87
N PRO A 78 -16.49 -3.52 -2.03
CA PRO A 78 -16.42 -3.70 -0.59
C PRO A 78 -16.40 -5.19 -0.21
N GLY A 79 -15.59 -5.55 0.79
CA GLY A 79 -15.47 -6.95 1.23
C GLY A 79 -14.56 -7.85 0.39
N MET A 80 -14.02 -7.39 -0.74
CA MET A 80 -13.15 -8.19 -1.62
C MET A 80 -11.70 -8.35 -1.11
N GLY A 81 -11.42 -8.04 0.15
CA GLY A 81 -10.12 -8.27 0.77
C GLY A 81 -9.02 -7.25 0.44
N LYS A 82 -9.35 -6.03 -0.01
CA LYS A 82 -8.38 -4.98 -0.33
C LYS A 82 -7.41 -4.69 0.83
N THR A 83 -7.96 -4.42 2.01
CA THR A 83 -7.16 -4.19 3.23
C THR A 83 -6.29 -5.40 3.58
N THR A 84 -6.83 -6.61 3.45
CA THR A 84 -6.08 -7.86 3.67
C THR A 84 -4.91 -7.99 2.71
N TYR A 85 -5.10 -7.58 1.45
CA TYR A 85 -4.02 -7.52 0.46
C TYR A 85 -2.92 -6.54 0.88
N CYS A 86 -3.28 -5.31 1.28
CA CYS A 86 -2.32 -4.31 1.76
C CYS A 86 -1.49 -4.84 2.92
N GLN A 87 -2.16 -5.42 3.91
CA GLN A 87 -1.53 -5.98 5.10
C GLN A 87 -0.60 -7.15 4.76
N LYS A 88 -1.01 -8.03 3.83
CA LYS A 88 -0.17 -9.15 3.38
C LYS A 88 1.07 -8.64 2.64
N LEU A 89 0.92 -7.67 1.73
CA LEU A 89 2.04 -7.08 1.00
C LEU A 89 3.08 -6.48 1.95
N VAL A 90 2.61 -5.76 2.95
CA VAL A 90 3.47 -5.13 3.96
C VAL A 90 4.15 -6.17 4.85
N PHE A 91 3.44 -7.21 5.26
CA PHE A 91 3.98 -8.31 6.04
C PHE A 91 5.06 -9.07 5.26
N ASP A 92 4.82 -9.39 4.00
CA ASP A 92 5.79 -10.08 3.15
C ASP A 92 7.05 -9.25 2.93
N TRP A 93 6.90 -7.94 2.71
CA TRP A 93 8.05 -7.04 2.64
C TRP A 93 8.82 -7.00 3.97
N ALA A 94 8.12 -6.90 5.11
CA ALA A 94 8.73 -6.86 6.43
C ALA A 94 9.47 -8.16 6.75
N SER A 95 8.94 -9.29 6.31
CA SER A 95 9.52 -10.64 6.47
C SER A 95 10.59 -10.95 5.42
N LYS A 96 10.94 -9.99 4.55
CA LYS A 96 11.89 -10.17 3.43
C LYS A 96 11.49 -11.22 2.39
N GLN A 97 10.21 -11.56 2.32
CA GLN A 97 9.69 -12.57 1.39
C GLN A 97 9.45 -12.02 -0.03
N CYS A 98 9.20 -10.71 -0.16
CA CYS A 98 8.91 -10.10 -1.46
C CYS A 98 10.11 -10.07 -2.43
N GLY A 99 11.33 -10.04 -1.93
CA GLY A 99 12.53 -9.91 -2.76
C GLY A 99 13.08 -11.21 -3.34
N GLU A 100 12.64 -12.35 -2.79
CA GLU A 100 13.13 -13.68 -3.20
C GLU A 100 12.21 -14.35 -4.24
N LEU A 101 10.97 -13.85 -4.40
CA LEU A 101 9.92 -14.54 -5.14
C LEU A 101 9.54 -13.87 -6.47
N ASP A 102 9.95 -12.60 -6.72
CA ASP A 102 9.48 -11.88 -7.92
C ASP A 102 10.52 -10.89 -8.45
N GLU A 103 10.99 -11.15 -9.66
CA GLU A 103 11.96 -10.29 -10.35
C GLU A 103 11.42 -8.86 -10.63
N TYR A 104 10.09 -8.71 -10.68
CA TYR A 104 9.43 -7.43 -10.97
C TYR A 104 9.10 -6.61 -9.73
N PHE A 105 9.22 -7.19 -8.53
CA PHE A 105 9.01 -6.41 -7.31
C PHE A 105 10.07 -5.32 -7.17
N PRO A 106 9.67 -4.05 -6.98
CA PRO A 106 10.62 -2.95 -6.88
C PRO A 106 11.63 -3.15 -5.75
N ARG A 107 12.89 -2.85 -6.01
CA ARG A 107 13.97 -2.89 -4.99
C ARG A 107 13.85 -1.69 -4.06
N ILE A 108 12.92 -1.77 -3.13
CA ILE A 108 12.63 -0.73 -2.13
C ILE A 108 13.29 -1.05 -0.78
N ASP A 109 13.71 0.01 -0.10
CA ASP A 109 14.24 -0.08 1.26
C ASP A 109 13.15 0.17 2.30
N VAL A 110 12.10 0.95 1.92
CA VAL A 110 11.02 1.36 2.80
C VAL A 110 9.67 1.14 2.14
N LEU A 111 8.77 0.46 2.85
CA LEU A 111 7.36 0.37 2.51
C LEU A 111 6.54 1.02 3.63
N LEU A 112 5.61 1.90 3.25
CA LEU A 112 4.77 2.66 4.17
C LEU A 112 3.30 2.38 3.88
N LEU A 113 2.60 1.76 4.81
CA LEU A 113 1.15 1.53 4.73
C LEU A 113 0.41 2.64 5.45
N LEU A 114 -0.38 3.41 4.72
CA LEU A 114 -1.24 4.45 5.25
C LEU A 114 -2.71 4.13 5.00
N ARG A 115 -3.49 4.20 6.06
CA ARG A 115 -4.95 4.15 5.99
C ARG A 115 -5.48 5.54 5.67
N CYS A 116 -6.12 5.71 4.52
CA CYS A 116 -6.57 7.02 4.02
C CYS A 116 -7.51 7.75 4.98
N ARG A 117 -8.36 7.02 5.70
CA ARG A 117 -9.25 7.59 6.74
C ARG A 117 -8.50 8.29 7.86
N GLY A 118 -7.27 7.86 8.16
CA GLY A 118 -6.43 8.41 9.24
C GLY A 118 -5.57 9.61 8.85
N ILE A 119 -5.58 10.02 7.59
CA ILE A 119 -4.85 11.21 7.14
C ILE A 119 -5.60 12.46 7.61
N LYS A 120 -4.92 13.37 8.31
CA LYS A 120 -5.53 14.59 8.87
C LYS A 120 -5.16 15.85 8.07
N SER A 121 -3.87 16.08 7.85
CA SER A 121 -3.38 17.35 7.27
C SER A 121 -2.36 17.10 6.15
N THR A 122 -1.26 16.42 6.43
CA THR A 122 -0.20 16.14 5.46
C THR A 122 0.15 14.66 5.44
N ILE A 123 0.75 14.22 4.33
CA ILE A 123 1.20 12.84 4.22
C ILE A 123 2.34 12.53 5.20
N TRP A 124 3.19 13.51 5.49
CA TRP A 124 4.31 13.36 6.41
C TRP A 124 3.84 13.17 7.84
N GLU A 125 2.84 13.94 8.25
CA GLU A 125 2.19 13.81 9.55
C GLU A 125 1.45 12.47 9.66
N ALA A 126 0.78 12.02 8.59
CA ALA A 126 0.15 10.71 8.57
C ALA A 126 1.18 9.55 8.71
N ILE A 127 2.36 9.67 8.09
CA ILE A 127 3.45 8.72 8.27
C ILE A 127 3.92 8.71 9.73
N GLU A 128 4.07 9.91 10.31
CA GLU A 128 4.47 10.04 11.71
C GLU A 128 3.45 9.41 12.66
N ASP A 129 2.17 9.75 12.51
CA ASP A 129 1.09 9.27 13.37
C ASP A 129 0.85 7.75 13.25
N GLN A 130 0.87 7.22 12.04
CA GLN A 130 0.47 5.82 11.79
C GLN A 130 1.62 4.82 11.84
N ILE A 131 2.85 5.26 11.55
CA ILE A 131 3.98 4.34 11.36
C ILE A 131 5.11 4.59 12.35
N LEU A 132 5.33 5.86 12.73
CA LEU A 132 6.48 6.28 13.51
C LEU A 132 6.15 6.89 14.90
N PRO A 133 5.06 6.48 15.60
CA PRO A 133 4.62 7.17 16.81
C PRO A 133 5.66 7.14 17.94
N GLU A 134 6.43 6.07 18.05
CA GLU A 134 7.40 5.85 19.13
C GLU A 134 8.84 6.22 18.75
N ILE A 135 9.06 6.77 17.55
CA ILE A 135 10.40 7.11 17.09
C ILE A 135 10.82 8.50 17.56
N THR A 136 12.04 8.61 18.08
CA THR A 136 12.62 9.86 18.56
C THR A 136 12.72 10.93 17.45
N PRO A 137 12.53 12.23 17.74
CA PRO A 137 12.48 13.30 16.73
C PRO A 137 13.67 13.30 15.74
N GLY A 138 14.90 13.20 16.24
CA GLY A 138 16.08 13.21 15.36
C GLY A 138 16.19 11.99 14.42
N LYS A 139 15.53 10.86 14.74
CA LYS A 139 15.44 9.72 13.82
C LYS A 139 14.34 9.95 12.77
N LYS A 140 13.27 10.63 13.12
CA LYS A 140 12.20 11.00 12.18
C LYS A 140 12.72 11.93 11.10
N GLU A 141 13.47 12.96 11.46
CA GLU A 141 14.07 13.90 10.50
C GLU A 141 14.98 13.18 9.50
N LYS A 142 15.87 12.31 9.98
CA LYS A 142 16.72 11.49 9.11
C LYS A 142 15.93 10.59 8.17
N PHE A 143 14.81 10.04 8.63
CA PHE A 143 13.94 9.22 7.80
C PHE A 143 13.27 10.04 6.70
N PHE A 144 12.75 11.22 7.04
CA PHE A 144 12.12 12.09 6.06
C PHE A 144 13.14 12.62 5.05
N GLN A 145 14.35 12.93 5.48
CA GLN A 145 15.44 13.30 4.59
C GLN A 145 15.80 12.15 3.64
N PHE A 146 16.01 10.95 4.17
CA PHE A 146 16.27 9.75 3.35
C PHE A 146 15.17 9.54 2.31
N SER A 147 13.89 9.64 2.71
CA SER A 147 12.75 9.42 1.81
C SER A 147 12.67 10.46 0.69
N LYS A 148 13.10 11.70 0.94
CA LYS A 148 13.16 12.76 -0.05
C LYS A 148 14.35 12.59 -1.02
N GLU A 149 15.48 12.15 -0.49
CA GLU A 149 16.72 11.96 -1.28
C GLU A 149 16.68 10.66 -2.10
N ASN A 150 15.96 9.63 -1.64
CA ASN A 150 15.90 8.31 -2.25
C ASN A 150 14.44 7.87 -2.56
N PRO A 151 13.67 8.64 -3.33
CA PRO A 151 12.25 8.34 -3.54
C PRO A 151 12.03 7.00 -4.24
N SER A 152 12.91 6.59 -5.15
CA SER A 152 12.84 5.28 -5.83
C SER A 152 13.04 4.08 -4.90
N LYS A 153 13.46 4.31 -3.66
CA LYS A 153 13.61 3.30 -2.60
C LYS A 153 12.42 3.25 -1.66
N VAL A 154 11.39 4.08 -1.91
CA VAL A 154 10.21 4.20 -1.06
C VAL A 154 8.98 3.76 -1.82
N MET A 155 8.18 2.92 -1.18
CA MET A 155 6.85 2.53 -1.64
C MET A 155 5.81 3.01 -0.64
N LEU A 156 4.77 3.66 -1.13
CA LEU A 156 3.61 4.09 -0.37
C LEU A 156 2.41 3.25 -0.77
N VAL A 157 1.80 2.58 0.19
CA VAL A 157 0.55 1.83 0.04
C VAL A 157 -0.56 2.62 0.71
N LEU A 158 -1.57 3.00 -0.06
CA LEU A 158 -2.72 3.79 0.39
C LEU A 158 -3.96 2.89 0.43
N ASP A 159 -4.38 2.50 1.62
CA ASP A 159 -5.55 1.64 1.84
C ASP A 159 -6.80 2.48 2.09
N GLY A 160 -7.88 2.16 1.36
CA GLY A 160 -9.17 2.77 1.54
C GLY A 160 -9.28 4.21 1.05
N LEU A 161 -8.89 4.48 -0.21
CA LEU A 161 -9.04 5.81 -0.81
C LEU A 161 -10.49 6.31 -0.78
N ASP A 162 -11.44 5.39 -0.90
CA ASP A 162 -12.88 5.63 -0.82
C ASP A 162 -13.40 5.94 0.60
N GLU A 163 -12.57 5.76 1.63
CA GLU A 163 -12.85 6.13 3.01
C GLU A 163 -12.38 7.56 3.35
N ALA A 164 -11.66 8.22 2.44
CA ALA A 164 -11.18 9.59 2.60
C ALA A 164 -12.30 10.60 2.34
N ASP A 165 -12.43 11.59 3.22
CA ASP A 165 -13.26 12.76 2.95
C ASP A 165 -12.62 13.66 1.86
N THR A 166 -13.34 14.70 1.43
CA THR A 166 -12.90 15.57 0.33
C THR A 166 -11.53 16.21 0.57
N GLN A 167 -11.25 16.65 1.81
CA GLN A 167 -9.98 17.30 2.14
C GLN A 167 -8.82 16.30 2.09
N LYS A 168 -9.01 15.12 2.65
CA LYS A 168 -8.03 14.03 2.60
C LYS A 168 -7.79 13.58 1.17
N LEU A 169 -8.86 13.48 0.38
CA LEU A 169 -8.78 13.10 -1.03
C LEU A 169 -7.91 14.06 -1.83
N GLU A 170 -7.99 15.37 -1.60
CA GLU A 170 -7.11 16.35 -2.24
C GLU A 170 -5.63 16.13 -1.93
N ILE A 171 -5.31 15.80 -0.67
CA ILE A 171 -3.92 15.48 -0.26
C ILE A 171 -3.43 14.24 -1.01
N ILE A 172 -4.23 13.18 -1.03
CA ILE A 172 -3.89 11.91 -1.67
C ILE A 172 -3.77 12.09 -3.19
N LEU A 173 -4.66 12.85 -3.82
CA LEU A 173 -4.61 13.13 -5.25
C LEU A 173 -3.34 13.88 -5.66
N LYS A 174 -2.82 14.80 -4.83
CA LYS A 174 -1.53 15.45 -5.09
C LYS A 174 -0.37 14.46 -5.16
N ILE A 175 -0.45 13.35 -4.41
CA ILE A 175 0.55 12.28 -4.42
C ILE A 175 0.39 11.43 -5.68
N ILE A 176 -0.83 10.99 -5.98
CA ILE A 176 -1.14 10.18 -7.17
C ILE A 176 -0.83 10.98 -8.45
N GLN A 177 -1.12 12.28 -8.48
CA GLN A 177 -0.78 13.19 -9.58
C GLN A 177 0.72 13.56 -9.63
N ARG A 178 1.54 12.97 -8.76
CA ARG A 178 2.97 13.24 -8.67
C ARG A 178 3.34 14.70 -8.43
N LYS A 179 2.50 15.43 -7.69
CA LYS A 179 2.82 16.78 -7.20
C LYS A 179 3.60 16.74 -5.90
N GLN A 180 3.58 15.59 -5.23
CA GLN A 180 4.36 15.29 -4.02
C GLN A 180 4.96 13.88 -4.14
N LEU A 181 6.02 13.59 -3.40
CA LEU A 181 6.70 12.28 -3.37
C LEU A 181 7.09 11.78 -4.79
N LEU A 182 7.67 12.66 -5.59
CA LEU A 182 8.16 12.35 -6.94
C LEU A 182 9.13 11.19 -6.92
N GLY A 183 8.86 10.16 -7.73
CA GLY A 183 9.77 9.01 -7.88
C GLY A 183 9.47 7.84 -6.94
N CYS A 184 8.61 7.98 -5.93
CA CYS A 184 8.16 6.87 -5.11
C CYS A 184 7.24 5.91 -5.87
N TYR A 185 7.24 4.64 -5.48
CA TYR A 185 6.20 3.70 -5.87
C TYR A 185 4.93 3.97 -5.06
N ILE A 186 3.78 3.93 -5.72
CA ILE A 186 2.48 4.17 -5.09
C ILE A 186 1.55 3.03 -5.46
N VAL A 187 0.97 2.38 -4.45
CA VAL A 187 -0.11 1.40 -4.62
C VAL A 187 -1.32 1.94 -3.89
N THR A 188 -2.43 2.09 -4.59
CA THR A 188 -3.67 2.62 -4.00
C THR A 188 -4.82 1.65 -4.23
N LEU A 189 -5.56 1.36 -3.18
CA LEU A 189 -6.72 0.47 -3.21
C LEU A 189 -8.00 1.26 -2.91
N PHE A 190 -9.05 1.00 -3.69
CA PHE A 190 -10.30 1.73 -3.57
C PHE A 190 -11.50 0.94 -4.11
N SER A 191 -12.72 1.44 -3.82
CA SER A 191 -13.98 0.97 -4.38
C SER A 191 -14.67 2.09 -5.15
N LEU A 192 -14.95 1.87 -6.43
CA LEU A 192 -15.71 2.85 -7.25
C LEU A 192 -17.14 3.05 -6.74
N LEU A 193 -17.75 2.01 -6.19
CA LEU A 193 -19.10 2.11 -5.63
C LEU A 193 -19.16 3.04 -4.43
N ALA A 194 -18.13 3.04 -3.59
CA ALA A 194 -18.04 3.93 -2.45
C ALA A 194 -17.69 5.37 -2.88
N MET A 195 -16.77 5.56 -3.83
CA MET A 195 -16.41 6.88 -4.35
C MET A 195 -17.59 7.62 -5.02
N LYS A 196 -18.50 6.91 -5.69
CA LYS A 196 -19.72 7.51 -6.28
C LYS A 196 -20.69 8.06 -5.23
N ARG A 197 -20.59 7.66 -3.97
CA ARG A 197 -21.43 8.16 -2.86
C ARG A 197 -20.91 9.47 -2.28
N VAL A 198 -19.62 9.77 -2.44
CA VAL A 198 -18.98 10.98 -1.92
C VAL A 198 -19.14 12.18 -2.88
N GLY A 199 -19.47 11.92 -4.15
CA GLY A 199 -19.66 12.94 -5.20
C GLY A 199 -21.12 13.41 -5.36
N LYS A 200 -21.98 13.16 -4.40
CA LYS A 200 -23.34 13.74 -4.30
C LYS A 200 -23.39 14.56 -3.01
#